data_7c993e691e3eecda1ed685a8ffefcf6f
#
_entry.id   7c993e691e3eecda1ed685a8ffefcf6f
#
_cell.length_a   1.000
_cell.length_b   1.000
_cell.length_c   1.000
_cell.angle_alpha   90.00
_cell.angle_beta   90.00
_cell.angle_gamma   90.00
#
_symmetry.space_group_name_H-M   'P 1'
#
loop_
_entity.id
_entity.type
_entity.pdbx_description
1 polymer ?
#
loop_
_entity_poly.entity_id
_entity_poly.type
_entity_poly.pdbx_seq_one_letter_code
_entity_poly.pdbx_strand_id
1 'polypeptide(L)'
;MCTSIIEIVAADGMAKRGDEWFALSHAVVAYDHARHAPFGDVITLAFITTQLEPGARAGIELTLETAKALRAALDRAIAAADFEEAEVRGQGRDQGMSKAALPGLVQAA
;
A
#
# COMPACT_ATOMS: atom_id res chain seq x y z
N MET A 1 -3.30 -23.31 10.97
CA MET A 1 -3.83 -23.16 10.79
C MET A 1 -4.13 -22.18 10.44
N CYS A 2 -4.06 -21.47 10.66
CA CYS A 2 -4.80 -20.95 10.00
C CYS A 2 -4.88 -19.53 10.01
N THR A 3 -5.39 -18.92 9.01
CA THR A 3 -5.59 -17.52 8.92
C THR A 3 -6.69 -17.13 9.84
N SER A 4 -6.43 -16.18 10.73
CA SER A 4 -7.43 -15.71 11.63
C SER A 4 -8.35 -14.73 10.97
N ILE A 5 -7.85 -13.93 10.04
CA ILE A 5 -8.67 -12.93 9.40
C ILE A 5 -8.10 -12.63 8.05
N ILE A 6 -8.94 -12.40 7.09
CA ILE A 6 -8.54 -12.02 5.76
C ILE A 6 -9.43 -10.88 5.32
N GLU A 7 -8.82 -9.80 4.86
CA GLU A 7 -9.54 -8.65 4.34
C GLU A 7 -9.12 -8.44 2.90
N ILE A 8 -10.07 -8.21 2.03
CA ILE A 8 -9.78 -7.98 0.63
C ILE A 8 -10.38 -6.65 0.24
N VAL A 9 -9.57 -5.78 -0.33
CA VAL A 9 -10.04 -4.48 -0.75
C VAL A 9 -9.74 -4.27 -2.21
N ALA A 10 -10.65 -3.63 -2.89
CA ALA A 10 -10.40 -3.26 -4.27
C ALA A 10 -9.29 -2.22 -4.26
N ALA A 11 -8.38 -2.29 -5.16
CA ALA A 11 -7.21 -1.41 -5.13
C ALA A 11 -6.92 -0.84 -6.50
N ASP A 12 -6.58 0.44 -6.52
CA ASP A 12 -6.16 1.09 -7.72
C ASP A 12 -4.72 1.46 -7.50
N GLY A 13 -3.87 1.12 -8.40
CA GLY A 13 -2.46 1.46 -8.27
C GLY A 13 -1.63 0.52 -9.09
N MET A 14 -0.34 0.63 -8.92
CA MET A 14 0.59 -0.21 -9.65
C MET A 14 1.51 -0.87 -8.65
N ALA A 15 1.87 -2.10 -8.92
CA ALA A 15 2.82 -2.82 -8.08
C ALA A 15 3.93 -3.36 -8.96
N LYS A 16 5.08 -3.60 -8.36
CA LYS A 16 6.22 -4.06 -9.10
C LYS A 16 6.53 -5.50 -8.74
N ARG A 17 6.82 -6.32 -9.75
CA ARG A 17 7.22 -7.67 -9.51
C ARG A 17 8.45 -7.87 -10.37
N GLY A 18 9.60 -8.02 -9.76
CA GLY A 18 10.84 -8.06 -10.50
C GLY A 18 11.05 -6.72 -11.18
N ASP A 19 11.20 -6.72 -12.47
CA ASP A 19 11.40 -5.50 -13.19
C ASP A 19 10.13 -5.01 -13.83
N GLU A 20 9.02 -5.65 -13.62
CA GLU A 20 7.81 -5.30 -14.28
C GLU A 20 6.78 -4.71 -13.35
N TRP A 21 6.02 -3.76 -13.85
CA TRP A 21 4.95 -3.15 -13.09
C TRP A 21 3.62 -3.68 -13.60
N PHE A 22 2.66 -3.88 -12.71
CA PHE A 22 1.36 -4.31 -13.15
C PHE A 22 0.29 -3.50 -12.40
N ALA A 23 -0.86 -3.37 -13.03
CA ALA A 23 -1.96 -2.64 -12.42
C ALA A 23 -2.63 -3.54 -11.40
N LEU A 24 -2.99 -2.98 -10.26
CA LEU A 24 -3.61 -3.76 -9.23
C LEU A 24 -5.09 -3.90 -9.45
N SER A 25 -5.66 -4.98 -8.95
CA SER A 25 -7.09 -5.08 -8.89
C SER A 25 -7.50 -5.16 -7.43
N HIS A 26 -6.73 -5.84 -6.59
CA HIS A 26 -7.08 -6.00 -5.19
C HIS A 26 -5.85 -6.03 -4.30
N ALA A 27 -6.07 -5.73 -3.03
CA ALA A 27 -5.05 -5.93 -2.02
C ALA A 27 -5.65 -6.85 -0.99
N VAL A 28 -4.88 -7.79 -0.49
CA VAL A 28 -5.33 -8.75 0.49
C VAL A 28 -4.48 -8.60 1.74
N VAL A 29 -5.12 -8.50 2.88
CA VAL A 29 -4.42 -8.36 4.15
C VAL A 29 -4.86 -9.51 5.03
N ALA A 30 -3.96 -10.19 5.63
CA ALA A 30 -4.32 -11.35 6.47
C ALA A 30 -3.36 -11.52 7.64
N TYR A 31 -3.82 -12.20 8.64
CA TYR A 31 -3.00 -12.56 9.77
C TYR A 31 -2.85 -14.08 9.65
N ASP A 32 -1.67 -14.57 9.48
CA ASP A 32 -1.46 -15.96 9.16
C ASP A 32 -0.08 -16.40 9.62
N HIS A 33 0.21 -17.68 9.47
CA HIS A 33 1.52 -18.20 9.77
C HIS A 33 2.48 -17.74 8.69
N ALA A 34 3.69 -17.43 9.10
CA ALA A 34 4.69 -16.99 8.15
C ALA A 34 5.11 -18.16 7.28
N ARG A 35 5.34 -17.90 6.01
CA ARG A 35 5.81 -18.93 5.14
C ARG A 35 7.25 -18.71 4.74
N HIS A 36 7.73 -17.49 4.81
CA HIS A 36 9.09 -17.19 4.41
C HIS A 36 9.86 -16.50 5.51
N ALA A 37 9.21 -15.67 6.28
CA ALA A 37 9.90 -14.94 7.34
C ALA A 37 10.15 -15.88 8.50
N PRO A 38 11.21 -15.70 9.27
CA PRO A 38 11.52 -16.59 10.38
C PRO A 38 10.75 -16.21 11.63
N PHE A 39 9.47 -15.95 11.50
CA PHE A 39 8.64 -15.58 12.63
C PHE A 39 7.47 -16.56 12.70
N GLY A 40 6.76 -16.57 13.75
CA GLY A 40 5.62 -17.46 13.88
C GLY A 40 4.45 -16.98 13.07
N ASP A 41 3.81 -15.93 13.53
CA ASP A 41 2.67 -15.40 12.83
C ASP A 41 2.96 -14.02 12.35
N VAL A 42 2.44 -13.67 11.22
CA VAL A 42 2.75 -12.41 10.57
C VAL A 42 1.51 -11.80 9.96
N ILE A 43 1.62 -10.53 9.61
CA ILE A 43 0.61 -9.87 8.82
C ILE A 43 1.09 -10.00 7.40
N THR A 44 0.26 -10.53 6.52
CA THR A 44 0.65 -10.67 5.12
C THR A 44 -0.10 -9.66 4.31
N LEU A 45 0.58 -9.08 3.34
CA LEU A 45 -0.04 -8.16 2.40
C LEU A 45 0.23 -8.71 1.02
N ALA A 46 -0.77 -8.81 0.20
CA ALA A 46 -0.58 -9.27 -1.17
C ALA A 46 -1.32 -8.33 -2.10
N PHE A 47 -0.64 -7.88 -3.13
CA PHE A 47 -1.23 -6.98 -4.11
C PHE A 47 -1.33 -7.78 -5.39
N ILE A 48 -2.54 -7.94 -5.89
CA ILE A 48 -2.79 -8.86 -6.99
C ILE A 48 -3.48 -8.20 -8.15
N THR A 49 -3.43 -8.84 -9.29
CA THR A 49 -4.15 -8.39 -10.44
C THR A 49 -4.84 -9.58 -11.04
N THR A 50 -6.05 -9.36 -11.54
CA THR A 50 -6.75 -10.42 -12.21
C THR A 50 -6.60 -10.26 -13.70
N GLN A 51 -5.86 -9.24 -14.16
CA GLN A 51 -5.73 -8.99 -15.56
C GLN A 51 -4.57 -9.71 -16.20
N LEU A 52 -3.63 -10.16 -15.43
CA LEU A 52 -2.51 -10.87 -16.00
C LEU A 52 -2.70 -12.33 -15.65
N GLU A 53 -1.71 -13.13 -15.90
CA GLU A 53 -1.84 -14.52 -15.63
C GLU A 53 -2.11 -14.75 -14.17
N PRO A 54 -2.75 -15.81 -13.84
CA PRO A 54 -3.04 -16.13 -12.47
C PRO A 54 -1.77 -16.18 -11.68
N GLY A 55 -1.79 -15.66 -10.53
CA GLY A 55 -0.62 -15.68 -9.68
C GLY A 55 0.24 -14.43 -9.74
N ALA A 56 -0.09 -13.50 -10.61
CA ALA A 56 0.69 -12.27 -10.64
C ALA A 56 0.38 -11.52 -9.37
N ARG A 57 1.38 -11.36 -8.54
CA ARG A 57 1.17 -10.72 -7.26
C ARG A 57 2.49 -10.27 -6.64
N ALA A 58 2.39 -9.32 -5.77
CA ALA A 58 3.52 -8.88 -4.97
C ALA A 58 3.10 -9.07 -3.52
N GLY A 59 3.87 -9.82 -2.76
CA GLY A 59 3.47 -10.14 -1.39
C GLY A 59 4.56 -9.84 -0.40
N ILE A 60 4.17 -9.54 0.83
CA ILE A 60 5.12 -9.31 1.89
C ILE A 60 4.59 -9.93 3.17
N GLU A 61 5.50 -10.24 4.06
CA GLU A 61 5.16 -10.74 5.38
C GLU A 61 5.80 -9.81 6.40
N LEU A 62 5.02 -9.31 7.33
CA LEU A 62 5.49 -8.33 8.30
C LEU A 62 5.22 -8.80 9.72
N THR A 63 6.10 -8.44 10.63
CA THR A 63 5.82 -8.68 12.04
C THR A 63 4.67 -7.76 12.44
N LEU A 64 4.03 -8.07 13.54
CA LEU A 64 2.94 -7.25 14.03
C LEU A 64 3.43 -5.83 14.29
N GLU A 65 4.61 -5.69 14.90
CA GLU A 65 5.11 -4.37 15.16
C GLU A 65 5.36 -3.58 13.89
N THR A 66 5.91 -4.22 12.87
CA THR A 66 6.16 -3.53 11.62
C THR A 66 4.83 -3.15 10.96
N ALA A 67 3.84 -4.03 11.06
CA ALA A 67 2.55 -3.74 10.47
C ALA A 67 1.93 -2.51 11.15
N LYS A 68 2.08 -2.39 12.47
CA LYS A 68 1.54 -1.25 13.17
C LYS A 68 2.28 0.03 12.77
N ALA A 69 3.59 -0.05 12.62
CA ALA A 69 4.37 1.10 12.21
C ALA A 69 4.00 1.52 10.80
N LEU A 70 3.75 0.56 9.92
CA LEU A 70 3.37 0.86 8.57
C LEU A 70 2.00 1.52 8.55
N ARG A 71 1.08 1.02 9.39
CA ARG A 71 -0.25 1.61 9.45
C ARG A 71 -0.14 3.07 9.88
N ALA A 72 0.68 3.36 10.88
CA ALA A 72 0.83 4.72 11.36
C ALA A 72 1.45 5.62 10.27
N ALA A 73 2.42 5.08 9.55
CA ALA A 73 3.04 5.84 8.48
C ALA A 73 2.05 6.13 7.35
N LEU A 74 1.20 5.14 7.03
CA LEU A 74 0.20 5.34 6.02
C LEU A 74 -0.79 6.41 6.47
N ASP A 75 -1.18 6.39 7.74
CA ASP A 75 -2.12 7.37 8.24
C ASP A 75 -1.52 8.78 8.11
N ARG A 76 -0.23 8.94 8.40
CA ARG A 76 0.38 10.24 8.29
C ARG A 76 0.46 10.71 6.84
N ALA A 77 0.78 9.80 5.94
CA ALA A 77 0.88 10.14 4.53
C ALA A 77 -0.49 10.51 3.98
N ILE A 78 -1.51 9.77 4.39
CA ILE A 78 -2.86 10.03 3.95
C ILE A 78 -3.32 11.40 4.48
N ALA A 79 -3.00 11.71 5.73
CA ALA A 79 -3.39 12.99 6.29
C ALA A 79 -2.71 14.13 5.54
N ALA A 80 -1.45 13.95 5.19
CA ALA A 80 -0.74 14.98 4.44
C ALA A 80 -1.34 15.14 3.06
N ALA A 81 -1.70 14.03 2.44
CA ALA A 81 -2.31 14.10 1.11
C ALA A 81 -3.66 14.77 1.17
N ASP A 82 -4.45 14.47 2.21
CA ASP A 82 -5.75 15.06 2.34
C ASP A 82 -5.63 16.58 2.52
N PHE A 83 -4.64 17.01 3.27
CA PHE A 83 -4.45 18.43 3.51
C PHE A 83 -4.07 19.10 2.19
N GLU A 84 -3.18 18.50 1.42
CA GLU A 84 -2.77 19.07 0.16
C GLU A 84 -3.92 19.10 -0.82
N GLU A 85 -4.73 18.08 -0.84
CA GLU A 85 -5.84 18.05 -1.76
C GLU A 85 -6.85 19.15 -1.38
N ALA A 86 -7.05 19.34 -0.12
CA ALA A 86 -7.99 20.36 0.31
C ALA A 86 -7.45 21.74 -0.04
N GLU A 87 -6.14 21.95 0.10
CA GLU A 87 -5.56 23.21 -0.23
C GLU A 87 -5.72 23.49 -1.72
N VAL A 88 -5.47 22.54 -2.54
CA VAL A 88 -5.59 22.72 -3.95
C VAL A 88 -7.03 23.04 -4.32
N ARG A 89 -7.98 22.32 -3.78
CA ARG A 89 -9.33 22.58 -4.09
C ARG A 89 -9.77 23.94 -3.60
N GLY A 90 -9.28 24.36 -2.45
CA GLY A 90 -9.67 25.62 -1.89
C GLY A 90 -9.11 26.79 -2.65
N GLN A 91 -7.97 26.62 -3.29
CA GLN A 91 -7.37 27.68 -3.96
C GLN A 91 -7.66 27.75 -5.43
N GLY A 92 -8.34 26.85 -5.93
CA GLY A 92 -8.63 26.89 -7.32
C GLY A 92 -7.80 25.95 -8.04
N ARG A 93 -8.18 25.53 -9.16
CA ARG A 93 -7.57 24.52 -9.74
C ARG A 93 -6.37 24.79 -10.42
N ASP A 94 -6.04 25.95 -10.71
CA ASP A 94 -4.86 26.24 -11.42
C ASP A 94 -3.67 25.89 -10.60
N GLN A 95 -3.82 25.60 -9.39
CA GLN A 95 -2.72 25.31 -8.57
C GLN A 95 -2.34 23.88 -8.68
N GLY A 96 -2.99 23.15 -9.38
CA GLY A 96 -2.75 21.76 -9.42
C GLY A 96 -1.35 21.39 -9.67
N MET A 97 -0.68 22.13 -10.43
CA MET A 97 0.57 21.70 -10.71
C MET A 97 1.49 21.78 -9.64
N SER A 98 1.32 22.56 -8.74
CA SER A 98 2.27 22.66 -7.70
C SER A 98 2.39 21.38 -6.97
N LYS A 99 1.48 20.51 -7.14
CA LYS A 99 1.58 19.29 -6.43
C LYS A 99 2.76 18.57 -6.88
N ALA A 100 3.11 18.74 -8.04
CA ALA A 100 4.17 17.98 -8.56
C ALA A 100 5.41 18.27 -7.81
N ALA A 101 5.44 19.30 -7.13
CA ALA A 101 6.64 19.64 -6.48
C ALA A 101 6.81 18.99 -5.20
N LEU A 102 5.82 18.33 -4.75
CA LEU A 102 5.94 17.76 -3.49
C LEU A 102 6.86 16.65 -3.37
N PRO A 103 7.74 16.47 -4.14
CA PRO A 103 8.67 15.45 -4.00
C PRO A 103 9.29 15.60 -2.70
N GLY A 104 9.20 16.74 -2.22
CA GLY A 104 9.79 16.92 -0.96
C GLY A 104 9.32 15.94 -0.01
N LEU A 105 8.16 15.45 -0.19
CA LEU A 105 7.69 14.56 0.71
C LEU A 105 8.42 13.37 0.65
N VAL A 106 8.83 13.06 -0.42
CA VAL A 106 9.47 11.86 -0.58
C VAL A 106 10.64 11.77 0.21
N GLN A 107 11.31 12.80 0.33
CA GLN A 107 12.44 12.70 1.08
C GLN A 107 12.17 12.44 2.39
N ALA A 108 11.14 12.71 2.84
CA ALA A 108 10.84 12.49 4.21
C ALA A 108 10.96 11.07 4.52
N ALA A 109 11.05 10.28 3.62
CA ALA A 109 11.06 8.87 3.94
C ALA A 109 12.30 8.42 4.60
#